data_787aea8ce3fb0c600489dcdc9921c48b
#
_entry.id   787aea8ce3fb0c600489dcdc9921c48b
#
_cell.length_a   1.000
_cell.length_b   1.000
_cell.length_c   1.000
_cell.angle_alpha   90.00
_cell.angle_beta   90.00
_cell.angle_gamma   90.00
#
_symmetry.space_group_name_H-M   'P 1'
#
loop_
_entity.id
_entity.type
_entity.pdbx_description
1 polymer ?
#
loop_
_entity_poly.entity_id
_entity_poly.type
_entity_poly.pdbx_seq_one_letter_code
_entity_poly.pdbx_strand_id
1 'polypeptide(L)'
;MKGYKKTIMLSMLKTNVEKIAKTIITIIVSILFLSCEDTKEYNYEIDFDMRLNKDDNGYYHLIMDRNNWQTLHRVSGSVQNTQYRMENFWVEWESNLYWYLGDTLGYVVKKGLTDDLVYVNYDTTYVTWFNGFEVPTSNKISYSNSEGLFHNMIAPVKSMIGDTMRLTTYWYDGSKDFYIVLD
;
A
#
# COMPACT_ATOMS: atom_id res chain seq x y z
N MET A 1 -24.98 -55.93 51.57
CA MET A 1 -24.25 -56.16 50.30
C MET A 1 -24.71 -55.33 49.09
N LYS A 2 -25.81 -54.58 49.08
CA LYS A 2 -26.31 -53.78 47.92
C LYS A 2 -25.58 -52.45 47.69
N GLY A 3 -24.96 -51.86 48.74
CA GLY A 3 -24.30 -50.56 48.62
C GLY A 3 -22.93 -50.57 47.88
N TYR A 4 -22.16 -51.62 48.08
CA TYR A 4 -20.78 -51.72 47.54
C TYR A 4 -20.72 -51.86 46.00
N LYS A 5 -21.68 -52.56 45.40
CA LYS A 5 -21.79 -52.71 43.95
C LYS A 5 -22.11 -51.39 43.25
N LYS A 6 -22.90 -50.52 43.89
CA LYS A 6 -23.31 -49.21 43.32
C LYS A 6 -22.12 -48.24 43.28
N THR A 7 -21.23 -48.25 44.29
CA THR A 7 -20.05 -47.37 44.34
C THR A 7 -19.02 -47.79 43.34
N ILE A 8 -18.77 -49.07 43.12
CA ILE A 8 -17.83 -49.56 42.10
C ILE A 8 -18.34 -49.22 40.69
N MET A 9 -19.62 -49.36 40.43
CA MET A 9 -20.20 -49.05 39.14
C MET A 9 -20.12 -47.55 38.81
N LEU A 10 -20.32 -46.65 39.79
CA LEU A 10 -20.16 -45.21 39.64
C LEU A 10 -18.71 -44.81 39.36
N SER A 11 -17.73 -45.43 40.04
CA SER A 11 -16.31 -45.15 39.83
C SER A 11 -15.85 -45.57 38.43
N MET A 12 -16.29 -46.74 37.95
CA MET A 12 -15.99 -47.19 36.58
C MET A 12 -16.64 -46.29 35.51
N LEU A 13 -17.86 -45.81 35.74
CA LEU A 13 -18.52 -44.88 34.84
C LEU A 13 -17.75 -43.56 34.76
N LYS A 14 -17.31 -43.01 35.89
CA LYS A 14 -16.56 -41.77 35.97
C LYS A 14 -15.23 -41.88 35.21
N THR A 15 -14.50 -43.00 35.40
CA THR A 15 -13.21 -43.23 34.69
C THR A 15 -13.39 -43.36 33.17
N ASN A 16 -14.48 -44.00 32.74
CA ASN A 16 -14.78 -44.11 31.31
C ASN A 16 -15.15 -42.76 30.66
N VAL A 17 -15.95 -41.95 31.38
CA VAL A 17 -16.31 -40.60 30.92
C VAL A 17 -15.07 -39.70 30.79
N GLU A 18 -14.16 -39.75 31.78
CA GLU A 18 -12.90 -39.00 31.72
C GLU A 18 -11.99 -39.43 30.54
N LYS A 19 -11.91 -40.73 30.28
CA LYS A 19 -11.17 -41.25 29.13
C LYS A 19 -11.76 -40.77 27.79
N ILE A 20 -13.08 -40.85 27.65
CA ILE A 20 -13.78 -40.39 26.44
C ILE A 20 -13.57 -38.87 26.24
N ALA A 21 -13.70 -38.07 27.29
CA ALA A 21 -13.49 -36.64 27.24
C ALA A 21 -12.05 -36.28 26.79
N LYS A 22 -11.05 -36.96 27.35
CA LYS A 22 -9.64 -36.76 26.92
C LYS A 22 -9.42 -37.12 25.45
N THR A 23 -10.01 -38.23 25.00
CA THR A 23 -9.89 -38.66 23.59
C THR A 23 -10.55 -37.65 22.66
N ILE A 24 -11.72 -37.13 23.00
CA ILE A 24 -12.42 -36.10 22.20
C ILE A 24 -11.59 -34.81 22.13
N ILE A 25 -11.04 -34.36 23.27
CA ILE A 25 -10.19 -33.17 23.31
C ILE A 25 -8.96 -33.36 22.43
N THR A 26 -8.31 -34.53 22.48
CA THR A 26 -7.14 -34.83 21.66
C THR A 26 -7.48 -34.79 20.16
N ILE A 27 -8.63 -35.35 19.77
CA ILE A 27 -9.10 -35.33 18.38
C ILE A 27 -9.37 -33.88 17.91
N ILE A 28 -10.05 -33.09 18.76
CA ILE A 28 -10.34 -31.66 18.41
C ILE A 28 -9.04 -30.88 18.26
N VAL A 29 -8.09 -31.06 19.18
CA VAL A 29 -6.78 -30.38 19.08
C VAL A 29 -6.03 -30.83 17.82
N SER A 30 -6.05 -32.13 17.48
CA SER A 30 -5.42 -32.62 16.25
C SER A 30 -6.06 -32.04 14.99
N ILE A 31 -7.38 -31.90 14.97
CA ILE A 31 -8.09 -31.24 13.82
C ILE A 31 -7.72 -29.78 13.70
N LEU A 32 -7.56 -29.05 14.81
CA LEU A 32 -7.15 -27.66 14.82
C LEU A 32 -5.71 -27.46 14.28
N PHE A 33 -4.82 -28.44 14.53
CA PHE A 33 -3.46 -28.38 13.95
C PHE A 33 -3.40 -28.83 12.49
N LEU A 34 -4.37 -29.62 12.01
CA LEU A 34 -4.44 -30.01 10.60
C LEU A 34 -5.14 -28.97 9.72
N SER A 35 -5.82 -27.99 10.32
CA SER A 35 -6.41 -26.86 9.58
C SER A 35 -5.45 -25.68 9.40
N CYS A 36 -4.14 -25.89 9.57
CA CYS A 36 -3.16 -24.96 9.04
C CYS A 36 -3.24 -25.12 7.52
N GLU A 37 -4.08 -24.32 6.88
CA GLU A 37 -4.06 -24.17 5.42
C GLU A 37 -2.61 -23.87 5.04
N ASP A 38 -2.06 -24.67 4.15
CA ASP A 38 -0.88 -24.30 3.40
C ASP A 38 -1.14 -22.89 2.89
N THR A 39 -0.46 -21.90 3.47
CA THR A 39 -0.40 -20.58 2.89
C THR A 39 0.22 -20.78 1.51
N LYS A 40 -0.64 -20.88 0.49
CA LYS A 40 -0.18 -20.85 -0.89
C LYS A 40 0.62 -19.57 -0.99
N GLU A 41 1.93 -19.69 -1.13
CA GLU A 41 2.77 -18.59 -1.55
C GLU A 41 2.24 -18.17 -2.93
N TYR A 42 1.41 -17.14 -2.92
CA TYR A 42 0.97 -16.51 -4.15
C TYR A 42 2.16 -15.71 -4.68
N ASN A 43 2.87 -16.30 -5.61
CA ASN A 43 3.95 -15.63 -6.31
C ASN A 43 3.33 -14.68 -7.34
N TYR A 44 3.22 -13.40 -6.96
CA TYR A 44 2.74 -12.34 -7.85
C TYR A 44 3.91 -11.77 -8.62
N GLU A 45 3.76 -11.65 -9.91
CA GLU A 45 4.64 -10.91 -10.77
C GLU A 45 3.99 -9.57 -11.09
N ILE A 46 4.64 -8.49 -10.66
CA ILE A 46 4.17 -7.13 -10.88
C ILE A 46 5.17 -6.41 -11.76
N ASP A 47 4.71 -5.93 -12.89
CA ASP A 47 5.47 -5.10 -13.79
C ASP A 47 4.94 -3.67 -13.78
N PHE A 48 5.86 -2.68 -13.78
CA PHE A 48 5.53 -1.26 -13.76
C PHE A 48 6.04 -0.60 -15.02
N ASP A 49 5.17 0.15 -15.67
CA ASP A 49 5.48 0.99 -16.83
C ASP A 49 5.36 2.46 -16.44
N MET A 50 6.49 3.10 -16.22
CA MET A 50 6.57 4.52 -15.87
C MET A 50 6.48 5.45 -17.08
N ARG A 51 6.79 4.95 -18.28
CA ARG A 51 6.87 5.75 -19.53
C ARG A 51 7.70 7.01 -19.40
N LEU A 52 8.75 6.96 -18.62
CA LEU A 52 9.70 8.03 -18.39
C LEU A 52 11.09 7.59 -18.83
N ASN A 53 11.90 8.53 -19.25
CA ASN A 53 13.30 8.26 -19.53
C ASN A 53 14.00 7.86 -18.24
N LYS A 54 14.86 6.86 -18.31
CA LYS A 54 15.66 6.38 -17.19
C LYS A 54 17.13 6.60 -17.48
N ASP A 55 17.85 7.18 -16.54
CA ASP A 55 19.29 7.38 -16.65
C ASP A 55 20.10 6.13 -16.27
N ASP A 56 21.41 6.18 -16.45
CA ASP A 56 22.33 5.08 -16.15
C ASP A 56 22.40 4.76 -14.64
N ASN A 57 22.01 5.70 -13.78
CA ASN A 57 21.96 5.53 -12.33
C ASN A 57 20.63 4.91 -11.87
N GLY A 58 19.68 4.77 -12.77
CA GLY A 58 18.38 4.19 -12.49
C GLY A 58 17.28 5.17 -12.10
N TYR A 59 17.54 6.48 -12.17
CA TYR A 59 16.54 7.52 -11.93
C TYR A 59 15.69 7.75 -13.16
N TYR A 60 14.41 7.94 -12.95
CA TYR A 60 13.48 8.39 -13.98
C TYR A 60 13.47 9.91 -14.04
N HIS A 61 13.21 10.46 -15.21
CA HIS A 61 13.17 11.91 -15.45
C HIS A 61 11.78 12.34 -15.91
N LEU A 62 11.13 13.19 -15.13
CA LEU A 62 9.84 13.81 -15.46
C LEU A 62 10.06 15.28 -15.78
N ILE A 63 9.89 15.60 -17.07
CA ILE A 63 9.94 16.99 -17.51
C ILE A 63 8.66 17.69 -17.09
N MET A 64 8.80 18.68 -16.20
CA MET A 64 7.69 19.43 -15.64
C MET A 64 7.21 20.50 -16.64
N ASP A 65 5.89 20.63 -16.76
CA ASP A 65 5.32 21.73 -17.54
C ASP A 65 5.44 23.05 -16.77
N ARG A 66 6.41 23.86 -17.17
CA ARG A 66 6.71 25.15 -16.53
C ARG A 66 5.62 26.22 -16.72
N ASN A 67 4.68 26.01 -17.64
CA ASN A 67 3.55 26.91 -17.86
C ASN A 67 2.36 26.57 -16.95
N ASN A 68 2.29 25.34 -16.45
CA ASN A 68 1.25 24.89 -15.54
C ASN A 68 1.80 24.79 -14.11
N TRP A 69 0.94 25.02 -13.15
CA TRP A 69 1.30 24.88 -11.74
C TRP A 69 1.56 23.43 -11.34
N GLN A 70 1.00 22.48 -12.08
CA GLN A 70 1.04 21.05 -11.83
C GLN A 70 1.23 20.27 -13.11
N THR A 71 2.05 19.25 -13.06
CA THR A 71 2.22 18.26 -14.12
C THR A 71 1.56 16.96 -13.73
N LEU A 72 0.65 16.47 -14.57
CA LEU A 72 0.01 15.18 -14.38
C LEU A 72 0.71 14.12 -15.22
N HIS A 73 1.14 13.05 -14.58
CA HIS A 73 1.77 11.93 -15.27
C HIS A 73 1.14 10.59 -14.82
N ARG A 74 0.78 9.77 -15.80
CA ARG A 74 0.19 8.46 -15.54
C ARG A 74 1.28 7.41 -15.35
N VAL A 75 1.25 6.71 -14.22
CA VAL A 75 2.03 5.51 -13.98
C VAL A 75 1.12 4.31 -14.15
N SER A 76 1.56 3.31 -14.88
CA SER A 76 0.79 2.10 -15.15
C SER A 76 1.57 0.86 -14.69
N GLY A 77 0.87 -0.25 -14.59
CA GLY A 77 1.49 -1.54 -14.35
C GLY A 77 0.52 -2.67 -14.64
N SER A 78 1.03 -3.87 -14.53
CA SER A 78 0.27 -5.11 -14.66
C SER A 78 0.63 -6.07 -13.54
N VAL A 79 -0.33 -6.87 -13.16
CA VAL A 79 -0.16 -7.92 -12.17
C VAL A 79 -0.69 -9.23 -12.70
N GLN A 80 0.11 -10.26 -12.54
CA GLN A 80 -0.26 -11.63 -12.84
C GLN A 80 0.26 -12.56 -11.75
N ASN A 81 -0.40 -13.68 -11.56
CA ASN A 81 0.21 -14.81 -10.91
C ASN A 81 0.73 -15.77 -12.01
N THR A 82 1.30 -16.88 -11.61
CA THR A 82 1.87 -17.85 -12.57
C THR A 82 0.89 -18.38 -13.62
N GLN A 83 -0.42 -18.13 -13.47
CA GLN A 83 -1.46 -18.73 -14.32
C GLN A 83 -2.45 -17.72 -14.91
N TYR A 84 -2.77 -16.63 -14.21
CA TYR A 84 -3.78 -15.66 -14.66
C TYR A 84 -3.40 -14.24 -14.32
N ARG A 85 -4.02 -13.31 -15.06
CA ARG A 85 -4.06 -11.89 -14.70
C ARG A 85 -4.97 -11.69 -13.51
N MET A 86 -4.56 -10.83 -12.60
CA MET A 86 -5.26 -10.63 -11.33
C MET A 86 -6.19 -9.42 -11.43
N GLU A 87 -7.49 -9.67 -11.28
CA GLU A 87 -8.48 -8.62 -11.17
C GLU A 87 -8.63 -8.17 -9.70
N ASN A 88 -8.92 -6.89 -9.50
CA ASN A 88 -9.10 -6.28 -8.18
C ASN A 88 -7.90 -6.42 -7.24
N PHE A 89 -6.72 -6.64 -7.80
CA PHE A 89 -5.50 -6.59 -7.02
C PHE A 89 -5.19 -5.14 -6.68
N TRP A 90 -4.98 -4.85 -5.40
CA TRP A 90 -4.71 -3.49 -4.96
C TRP A 90 -3.21 -3.22 -4.85
N VAL A 91 -2.83 -2.01 -5.21
CA VAL A 91 -1.49 -1.46 -5.05
C VAL A 91 -1.64 -0.15 -4.29
N GLU A 92 -0.98 -0.03 -3.16
CA GLU A 92 -0.90 1.21 -2.40
C GLU A 92 0.33 2.00 -2.87
N TRP A 93 0.18 3.33 -2.89
CA TRP A 93 1.20 4.24 -3.38
C TRP A 93 1.49 5.30 -2.34
N GLU A 94 2.76 5.57 -2.14
CA GLU A 94 3.24 6.59 -1.23
C GLU A 94 4.25 7.48 -1.97
N SER A 95 4.14 8.78 -1.77
CA SER A 95 5.10 9.76 -2.27
C SER A 95 5.76 10.48 -1.10
N ASN A 96 7.04 10.80 -1.20
CA ASN A 96 7.73 11.66 -0.25
C ASN A 96 7.43 13.16 -0.45
N LEU A 97 6.75 13.52 -1.55
CA LEU A 97 6.38 14.89 -1.87
C LEU A 97 4.87 15.09 -1.70
N TYR A 98 4.53 16.18 -1.02
CA TYR A 98 3.16 16.55 -0.69
C TYR A 98 2.89 17.98 -1.08
N TRP A 99 1.71 18.26 -1.56
CA TRP A 99 1.25 19.65 -1.69
C TRP A 99 1.04 20.28 -0.32
N TYR A 100 0.51 19.49 0.59
CA TYR A 100 0.29 19.82 1.99
C TYR A 100 0.67 18.64 2.86
N LEU A 101 1.42 18.86 3.91
CA LEU A 101 1.90 17.82 4.81
C LEU A 101 1.58 18.18 6.26
N GLY A 102 0.73 17.38 6.90
CA GLY A 102 0.49 17.41 8.33
C GLY A 102 0.26 18.78 8.95
N ASP A 103 0.68 18.92 10.20
CA ASP A 103 0.44 20.14 10.99
C ASP A 103 1.31 21.34 10.59
N THR A 104 2.38 21.13 9.83
CA THR A 104 3.39 22.16 9.63
C THR A 104 3.82 22.40 8.21
N LEU A 105 3.50 21.52 7.25
CA LEU A 105 4.18 21.57 5.96
C LEU A 105 3.20 21.45 4.80
N GLY A 106 2.49 22.52 4.54
CA GLY A 106 1.85 22.70 3.24
C GLY A 106 2.84 23.34 2.29
N TYR A 107 2.89 22.83 1.08
CA TYR A 107 3.68 23.38 0.02
C TYR A 107 2.85 24.43 -0.72
N VAL A 108 2.88 25.68 -0.25
CA VAL A 108 2.19 26.78 -0.93
C VAL A 108 3.20 27.69 -1.56
N VAL A 109 3.17 27.75 -2.88
CA VAL A 109 3.86 28.80 -3.61
C VAL A 109 3.04 30.07 -3.47
N LYS A 110 3.49 31.02 -2.69
CA LYS A 110 2.93 32.36 -2.74
C LYS A 110 3.22 32.98 -4.09
N LYS A 111 2.18 33.10 -4.88
CA LYS A 111 2.22 33.89 -6.10
C LYS A 111 1.93 35.34 -5.72
N GLY A 112 2.86 36.22 -6.01
CA GLY A 112 2.64 37.66 -5.95
C GLY A 112 2.58 38.23 -7.36
N LEU A 113 1.82 39.30 -7.48
CA LEU A 113 1.83 40.13 -8.69
C LEU A 113 2.91 41.19 -8.49
N THR A 114 3.82 41.33 -9.45
CA THR A 114 4.74 42.48 -9.50
C THR A 114 4.00 43.72 -9.95
N ASP A 115 4.62 44.90 -9.79
CA ASP A 115 4.07 46.15 -10.25
C ASP A 115 3.80 46.13 -11.77
N ASP A 116 4.51 45.27 -12.53
CA ASP A 116 4.30 45.05 -13.97
C ASP A 116 3.22 44.00 -14.27
N LEU A 117 2.42 43.61 -13.28
CA LEU A 117 1.35 42.59 -13.36
C LEU A 117 1.84 41.18 -13.78
N VAL A 118 3.09 40.88 -13.54
CA VAL A 118 3.65 39.54 -13.76
C VAL A 118 3.53 38.69 -12.51
N TYR A 119 2.96 37.51 -12.63
CA TYR A 119 2.95 36.57 -11.52
C TYR A 119 4.35 36.00 -11.29
N VAL A 120 4.89 36.26 -10.13
CA VAL A 120 6.17 35.70 -9.70
C VAL A 120 5.97 34.82 -8.48
N ASN A 121 6.77 33.76 -8.40
CA ASN A 121 6.83 32.93 -7.20
C ASN A 121 7.72 33.65 -6.19
N TYR A 122 7.12 34.19 -5.11
CA TYR A 122 7.87 34.91 -4.10
C TYR A 122 8.56 34.01 -3.11
N ASP A 123 7.93 32.92 -2.73
CA ASP A 123 8.45 32.05 -1.70
C ASP A 123 7.71 30.72 -1.66
N THR A 124 8.43 29.67 -1.33
CA THR A 124 7.84 28.40 -0.95
C THR A 124 7.62 28.46 0.54
N THR A 125 6.47 28.97 0.96
CA THR A 125 6.15 29.05 2.37
C THR A 125 5.40 27.79 2.79
N TYR A 126 5.87 27.15 3.80
CA TYR A 126 5.17 26.07 4.48
C TYR A 126 4.03 26.68 5.27
N VAL A 127 2.81 26.36 4.93
CA VAL A 127 1.62 26.96 5.55
C VAL A 127 0.82 25.88 6.24
N THR A 128 0.55 26.07 7.51
CA THR A 128 -0.35 25.28 8.36
C THR A 128 -1.85 25.44 8.01
N TRP A 129 -2.16 25.59 6.75
CA TRP A 129 -3.43 26.17 6.30
C TRP A 129 -4.59 25.21 6.27
N PHE A 130 -4.33 23.92 6.22
CA PHE A 130 -5.36 22.92 5.98
C PHE A 130 -5.56 21.94 7.14
N ASN A 131 -5.38 22.38 8.37
CA ASN A 131 -5.71 21.58 9.56
C ASN A 131 -5.19 20.13 9.51
N GLY A 132 -3.94 19.93 9.09
CA GLY A 132 -3.34 18.62 9.12
C GLY A 132 -3.74 17.69 7.98
N PHE A 133 -4.26 18.20 6.87
CA PHE A 133 -4.47 17.36 5.68
C PHE A 133 -3.14 17.09 4.96
N GLU A 134 -2.79 15.83 4.85
CA GLU A 134 -1.76 15.37 3.94
C GLU A 134 -2.36 15.22 2.55
N VAL A 135 -1.82 15.97 1.58
CA VAL A 135 -2.21 15.83 0.17
C VAL A 135 -0.98 15.41 -0.62
N PRO A 136 -0.78 14.09 -0.76
CA PRO A 136 0.37 13.55 -1.47
C PRO A 136 0.28 13.84 -2.96
N THR A 137 1.43 13.81 -3.63
CA THR A 137 1.52 14.01 -5.09
C THR A 137 1.12 12.77 -5.89
N SER A 138 0.63 11.73 -5.26
CA SER A 138 0.11 10.52 -5.90
C SER A 138 -1.23 10.12 -5.30
N ASN A 139 -2.07 9.43 -6.08
CA ASN A 139 -3.22 8.77 -5.49
C ASN A 139 -2.76 7.63 -4.56
N LYS A 140 -3.52 7.39 -3.50
CA LYS A 140 -3.12 6.44 -2.47
C LYS A 140 -3.24 4.98 -2.92
N ILE A 141 -4.30 4.64 -3.64
CA ILE A 141 -4.61 3.25 -4.00
C ILE A 141 -5.03 3.17 -5.46
N SER A 142 -4.63 2.09 -6.13
CA SER A 142 -5.17 1.67 -7.41
C SER A 142 -5.52 0.18 -7.39
N TYR A 143 -6.47 -0.20 -8.25
CA TYR A 143 -6.91 -1.58 -8.41
C TYR A 143 -6.70 -2.03 -9.85
N SER A 144 -6.34 -3.29 -10.03
CA SER A 144 -6.24 -3.89 -11.36
C SER A 144 -7.63 -4.23 -11.91
N ASN A 145 -7.76 -4.12 -13.22
CA ASN A 145 -8.94 -4.55 -13.95
C ASN A 145 -8.89 -6.06 -14.29
N SER A 146 -9.86 -6.56 -15.03
CA SER A 146 -9.93 -7.96 -15.47
C SER A 146 -8.75 -8.41 -16.34
N GLU A 147 -8.02 -7.46 -16.92
CA GLU A 147 -6.79 -7.73 -17.67
C GLU A 147 -5.54 -7.67 -16.80
N GLY A 148 -5.68 -7.50 -15.48
CA GLY A 148 -4.58 -7.32 -14.53
C GLY A 148 -3.89 -5.96 -14.65
N LEU A 149 -4.45 -5.01 -15.38
CA LEU A 149 -3.85 -3.69 -15.56
C LEU A 149 -4.33 -2.71 -14.50
N PHE A 150 -3.40 -1.96 -13.93
CA PHE A 150 -3.68 -0.89 -12.99
C PHE A 150 -2.95 0.39 -13.38
N HIS A 151 -3.40 1.49 -12.86
CA HIS A 151 -2.73 2.77 -13.06
C HIS A 151 -2.88 3.69 -11.86
N ASN A 152 -1.95 4.60 -11.74
CA ASN A 152 -2.00 5.72 -10.80
C ASN A 152 -1.68 7.02 -11.53
N MET A 153 -1.98 8.13 -10.88
CA MET A 153 -1.64 9.46 -11.35
C MET A 153 -0.70 10.10 -10.34
N ILE A 154 0.48 10.51 -10.78
CA ILE A 154 1.37 11.37 -10.03
C ILE A 154 1.22 12.80 -10.51
N ALA A 155 1.29 13.73 -9.58
CA ALA A 155 0.90 15.12 -9.81
C ALA A 155 1.82 16.10 -9.08
N PRO A 156 3.14 16.08 -9.32
CA PRO A 156 4.04 17.04 -8.73
C PRO A 156 3.72 18.46 -9.20
N VAL A 157 4.04 19.44 -8.37
CA VAL A 157 3.80 20.85 -8.66
C VAL A 157 5.08 21.57 -9.05
N LYS A 158 4.95 22.65 -9.80
CA LYS A 158 6.04 23.42 -10.38
C LYS A 158 7.13 23.81 -9.38
N SER A 159 6.77 24.07 -8.13
CA SER A 159 7.73 24.40 -7.07
C SER A 159 8.64 23.24 -6.65
N MET A 160 8.34 22.03 -7.08
CA MET A 160 9.14 20.83 -6.82
C MET A 160 10.17 20.54 -7.91
N ILE A 161 10.28 21.43 -8.92
CA ILE A 161 11.33 21.31 -9.96
C ILE A 161 12.70 21.36 -9.28
N GLY A 162 13.54 20.37 -9.57
CA GLY A 162 14.84 20.16 -8.95
C GLY A 162 14.83 19.16 -7.78
N ASP A 163 13.64 18.79 -7.28
CA ASP A 163 13.52 17.75 -6.27
C ASP A 163 13.57 16.35 -6.90
N THR A 164 13.82 15.35 -6.06
CA THR A 164 13.66 13.94 -6.41
C THR A 164 12.46 13.36 -5.68
N MET A 165 11.45 13.00 -6.43
CA MET A 165 10.28 12.32 -5.94
C MET A 165 10.59 10.84 -5.74
N ARG A 166 10.44 10.31 -4.53
CA ARG A 166 10.40 8.89 -4.28
C ARG A 166 8.95 8.44 -4.27
N LEU A 167 8.61 7.59 -5.21
CA LEU A 167 7.31 6.93 -5.30
C LEU A 167 7.48 5.48 -4.86
N THR A 168 6.92 5.13 -3.71
CA THR A 168 6.93 3.77 -3.18
C THR A 168 5.60 3.09 -3.46
N THR A 169 5.65 1.89 -3.95
CA THR A 169 4.48 1.05 -4.17
C THR A 169 4.52 -0.12 -3.22
N TYR A 170 3.37 -0.46 -2.65
CA TYR A 170 3.20 -1.59 -1.75
C TYR A 170 2.09 -2.50 -2.25
N TRP A 171 2.28 -3.80 -2.08
CA TRP A 171 1.27 -4.82 -2.30
C TRP A 171 1.43 -5.91 -1.25
N TYR A 172 0.58 -6.91 -1.27
CA TYR A 172 0.45 -7.91 -0.20
C TYR A 172 1.78 -8.50 0.32
N ASP A 173 2.73 -8.78 -0.57
CA ASP A 173 3.97 -9.50 -0.27
C ASP A 173 5.24 -8.74 -0.70
N GLY A 174 5.13 -7.48 -1.10
CA GLY A 174 6.27 -6.72 -1.54
C GLY A 174 6.08 -5.21 -1.66
N SER A 175 7.17 -4.57 -2.03
CA SER A 175 7.22 -3.13 -2.31
C SER A 175 8.29 -2.82 -3.35
N LYS A 176 8.16 -1.65 -3.98
CA LYS A 176 9.15 -1.14 -4.94
C LYS A 176 9.25 0.36 -4.87
N ASP A 177 10.47 0.87 -4.86
CA ASP A 177 10.75 2.30 -4.94
C ASP A 177 11.10 2.72 -6.37
N PHE A 178 10.60 3.89 -6.73
CA PHE A 178 10.97 4.59 -7.95
C PHE A 178 11.47 5.98 -7.57
N TYR A 179 12.58 6.39 -8.14
CA TYR A 179 13.15 7.71 -7.94
C TYR A 179 12.97 8.51 -9.23
N ILE A 180 12.26 9.62 -9.14
CA ILE A 180 11.86 10.44 -10.27
C ILE A 180 12.41 11.84 -10.06
N VAL A 181 13.35 12.24 -10.88
CA VAL A 181 13.89 13.61 -10.92
C VAL A 181 12.87 14.50 -11.62
N LEU A 182 12.54 15.61 -11.01
CA LEU A 182 11.59 16.60 -11.53
C LEU A 182 12.36 17.73 -12.21
N ASP A 183 12.42 17.71 -13.56
CA ASP A 183 13.22 18.62 -14.40
C ASP A 183 12.44 19.83 -14.94
#